data_c02be4c28c29851cc99152e010ddbe9e
#
_entry.id   c02be4c28c29851cc99152e010ddbe9e
#
_cell.length_a   1.000
_cell.length_b   1.000
_cell.length_c   1.000
_cell.angle_alpha   90.00
_cell.angle_beta   90.00
_cell.angle_gamma   90.00
#
_symmetry.space_group_name_H-M   'P 1'
#
loop_
_entity.id
_entity.type
_entity.pdbx_description
1 polymer ?
#
loop_
_entity_poly.entity_id
_entity_poly.type
_entity_poly.pdbx_seq_one_letter_code
_entity_poly.pdbx_strand_id
1 'polypeptide(L)'
;MDVRSPLASLGLCAALLMGGGCSPSDEHKQASLEEKTAKFEQSLDAIQDPKLKDAVSELGGSLLLLERARAKLASKPIEAEYSEDALALLKHYPTPQALVDTYINGLFVLRKASHSDYLTDLQPIFPFNFNMPDQFPFPHGLEWQSVTLSNNKVIPFQPEWSETDPGIQLSPTSSNLTNPDDLTVTYPFIEGIETENKSQPQPVSLKGKVEVIAPRKVFTFDLSKKDVGRKRTEENVTVTLLTLEKNYAEIELTNSAPLAPEVADESPNPLLVQARDATGQFLSRSGSINENAAQLAFYEKQLAEMQKQTAWSDAFEKQLEDEQKAFEHKQNSHYTKVYFNGLVDNVQVSVLDFSQATVTRKDLDLPVRRFDKNSLEKTVQPLPMPVTVYDDQAADWLKDATLSEDQLKKSVTINQSVDDASAAHIEFDHPYTFNDDLLGEDRGGGDAPVTFLTANDEGKLGEPIELPAEAYEVDPGRGTITYDLNLFPENPGFAVGSMPLFLATIEKGNLTAGQLPKGLELKDNALIVDQKLFPSDSWRFYAKDASGNYLKEILGVSHRAEEYGTALFDVHYFYGQPTTLETYQRTGLDTVQYGFEVKLDKPEATLAPKP
;
A
#
# COMPACT_ATOMS: atom_id res chain seq x y z
N MET A 1 -9.13 10.52 -33.30
CA MET A 1 -10.17 9.48 -33.06
C MET A 1 -9.40 8.22 -32.74
N ASP A 2 -9.05 8.05 -31.47
CA ASP A 2 -8.39 6.84 -31.00
C ASP A 2 -9.48 5.79 -30.78
N VAL A 3 -9.45 4.75 -31.61
CA VAL A 3 -10.31 3.58 -31.48
C VAL A 3 -9.80 2.80 -30.26
N ARG A 4 -10.41 3.00 -29.10
CA ARG A 4 -10.19 2.12 -27.95
C ARG A 4 -10.63 0.72 -28.35
N SER A 5 -9.69 -0.22 -28.32
CA SER A 5 -9.97 -1.64 -28.57
C SER A 5 -11.07 -2.13 -27.61
N PRO A 6 -12.11 -2.80 -28.08
CA PRO A 6 -13.19 -3.32 -27.21
C PRO A 6 -12.71 -4.39 -26.20
N LEU A 7 -11.48 -4.87 -26.32
CA LEU A 7 -10.87 -5.83 -25.40
C LEU A 7 -10.26 -5.19 -24.14
N ALA A 8 -10.19 -3.85 -24.06
CA ALA A 8 -9.62 -3.13 -22.92
C ALA A 8 -10.50 -3.14 -21.64
N SER A 9 -11.68 -3.73 -21.69
CA SER A 9 -12.59 -3.78 -20.53
C SER A 9 -12.39 -4.96 -19.58
N LEU A 10 -11.40 -5.83 -19.83
CA LEU A 10 -10.92 -6.77 -18.81
C LEU A 10 -10.11 -5.97 -17.77
N GLY A 11 -10.82 -5.38 -16.82
CA GLY A 11 -10.23 -4.65 -15.70
C GLY A 11 -9.42 -5.60 -14.81
N LEU A 12 -8.18 -5.83 -15.20
CA LEU A 12 -7.24 -6.67 -14.46
C LEU A 12 -6.74 -5.90 -13.22
N CYS A 13 -7.58 -5.81 -12.19
CA CYS A 13 -7.13 -5.45 -10.84
C CYS A 13 -6.51 -6.68 -10.17
N ALA A 14 -5.48 -7.27 -10.78
CA ALA A 14 -4.62 -8.23 -10.12
C ALA A 14 -3.47 -7.48 -9.45
N ALA A 15 -3.64 -7.10 -8.20
CA ALA A 15 -2.52 -6.71 -7.36
C ALA A 15 -1.59 -7.92 -7.21
N LEU A 16 -0.43 -7.85 -7.84
CA LEU A 16 0.63 -8.85 -7.75
C LEU A 16 1.22 -8.81 -6.34
N LEU A 17 0.84 -9.76 -5.50
CA LEU A 17 1.54 -10.06 -4.25
C LEU A 17 2.51 -11.21 -4.51
N MET A 18 3.78 -10.94 -4.35
CA MET A 18 4.85 -11.94 -4.35
C MET A 18 4.96 -12.58 -2.96
N GLY A 19 5.13 -13.91 -2.92
CA GLY A 19 5.58 -14.67 -1.75
C GLY A 19 4.59 -15.72 -1.23
N GLY A 20 5.02 -16.97 -1.13
CA GLY A 20 4.35 -18.03 -0.38
C GLY A 20 4.61 -19.44 -0.92
N GLY A 21 5.14 -20.32 -0.09
CA GLY A 21 5.50 -21.69 -0.37
C GLY A 21 4.33 -22.61 -0.78
N CYS A 22 4.61 -23.58 -1.63
CA CYS A 22 3.64 -24.49 -2.23
C CYS A 22 3.42 -25.76 -1.38
N SER A 23 2.17 -26.22 -1.29
CA SER A 23 1.83 -27.55 -0.78
C SER A 23 1.78 -28.58 -1.92
N PRO A 24 1.96 -29.90 -1.66
CA PRO A 24 1.98 -30.95 -2.70
C PRO A 24 0.72 -31.03 -3.59
N SER A 25 -0.41 -30.51 -3.12
CA SER A 25 -1.64 -30.42 -3.94
C SER A 25 -1.59 -29.26 -4.94
N ASP A 26 -0.72 -28.29 -4.72
CA ASP A 26 -0.59 -27.09 -5.54
C ASP A 26 0.36 -27.33 -6.71
N GLU A 27 1.38 -28.18 -6.55
CA GLU A 27 2.27 -28.62 -7.64
C GLU A 27 1.50 -29.26 -8.80
N HIS A 28 0.49 -30.10 -8.52
CA HIS A 28 -0.34 -30.69 -9.57
C HIS A 28 -1.20 -29.65 -10.32
N LYS A 29 -1.67 -28.63 -9.64
CA LYS A 29 -2.45 -27.54 -10.26
C LYS A 29 -1.54 -26.61 -11.05
N GLN A 30 -0.36 -26.32 -10.53
CA GLN A 30 0.64 -25.50 -11.20
C GLN A 30 1.17 -26.18 -12.47
N ALA A 31 1.52 -27.46 -12.42
CA ALA A 31 1.90 -28.27 -13.58
C ALA A 31 0.80 -28.32 -14.66
N SER A 32 -0.47 -28.42 -14.25
CA SER A 32 -1.61 -28.35 -15.18
C SER A 32 -1.75 -26.99 -15.85
N LEU A 33 -1.44 -25.91 -15.14
CA LEU A 33 -1.52 -24.55 -15.67
C LEU A 33 -0.35 -24.24 -16.61
N GLU A 34 0.84 -24.71 -16.30
CA GLU A 34 2.01 -24.62 -17.18
C GLU A 34 1.78 -25.38 -18.49
N GLU A 35 1.20 -26.58 -18.43
CA GLU A 35 0.82 -27.36 -19.63
C GLU A 35 -0.23 -26.63 -20.48
N LYS A 36 -1.22 -25.99 -19.86
CA LYS A 36 -2.21 -25.15 -20.56
C LYS A 36 -1.55 -23.95 -21.24
N THR A 37 -0.63 -23.28 -20.53
CA THR A 37 0.12 -22.14 -21.06
C THR A 37 0.95 -22.55 -22.29
N ALA A 38 1.72 -23.64 -22.18
CA ALA A 38 2.52 -24.13 -23.29
C ALA A 38 1.66 -24.51 -24.51
N LYS A 39 0.51 -25.16 -24.30
CA LYS A 39 -0.45 -25.48 -25.37
C LYS A 39 -1.03 -24.22 -26.01
N PHE A 40 -1.32 -23.20 -25.22
CA PHE A 40 -1.82 -21.92 -25.73
C PHE A 40 -0.75 -21.23 -26.58
N GLU A 41 0.48 -21.12 -26.10
CA GLU A 41 1.62 -20.55 -26.84
C GLU A 41 1.84 -21.29 -28.17
N GLN A 42 1.83 -22.63 -28.15
CA GLN A 42 1.93 -23.41 -29.37
C GLN A 42 0.78 -23.12 -30.34
N SER A 43 -0.44 -22.86 -29.85
CA SER A 43 -1.58 -22.50 -30.69
C SER A 43 -1.42 -21.12 -31.35
N LEU A 44 -0.77 -20.17 -30.66
CA LEU A 44 -0.46 -18.84 -31.20
C LEU A 44 0.54 -18.90 -32.37
N ASP A 45 1.50 -19.82 -32.31
CA ASP A 45 2.50 -19.99 -33.38
C ASP A 45 1.89 -20.50 -34.68
N ALA A 46 0.74 -21.14 -34.62
CA ALA A 46 0.00 -21.61 -35.81
C ALA A 46 -0.76 -20.45 -36.51
N ILE A 47 -0.98 -19.32 -35.87
CA ILE A 47 -1.73 -18.18 -36.41
C ILE A 47 -0.80 -17.32 -37.27
N GLN A 48 -1.11 -17.21 -38.57
CA GLN A 48 -0.29 -16.44 -39.52
C GLN A 48 -0.69 -14.97 -39.63
N ASP A 49 -1.96 -14.64 -39.36
CA ASP A 49 -2.45 -13.26 -39.41
C ASP A 49 -2.05 -12.51 -38.12
N PRO A 50 -1.27 -11.41 -38.22
CA PRO A 50 -0.75 -10.72 -37.04
C PRO A 50 -1.87 -10.13 -36.15
N LYS A 51 -2.90 -9.53 -36.75
CA LYS A 51 -3.99 -8.91 -35.99
C LYS A 51 -4.81 -9.95 -35.24
N LEU A 52 -5.06 -11.10 -35.87
CA LEU A 52 -5.72 -12.23 -35.21
C LEU A 52 -4.84 -12.82 -34.10
N LYS A 53 -3.52 -12.96 -34.34
CA LYS A 53 -2.57 -13.46 -33.33
C LYS A 53 -2.55 -12.55 -32.11
N ASP A 54 -2.51 -11.24 -32.29
CA ASP A 54 -2.52 -10.27 -31.22
C ASP A 54 -3.82 -10.36 -30.39
N ALA A 55 -4.98 -10.39 -31.04
CA ALA A 55 -6.28 -10.51 -30.37
C ALA A 55 -6.43 -11.81 -29.59
N VAL A 56 -6.00 -12.96 -30.16
CA VAL A 56 -6.03 -14.27 -29.48
C VAL A 56 -5.05 -14.27 -28.29
N SER A 57 -3.85 -13.67 -28.47
CA SER A 57 -2.84 -13.55 -27.41
C SER A 57 -3.34 -12.72 -26.23
N GLU A 58 -3.98 -11.58 -26.51
CA GLU A 58 -4.52 -10.68 -25.49
C GLU A 58 -5.64 -11.36 -24.67
N LEU A 59 -6.65 -11.90 -25.33
CA LEU A 59 -7.77 -12.55 -24.64
C LEU A 59 -7.36 -13.83 -23.93
N GLY A 60 -6.60 -14.70 -24.60
CA GLY A 60 -6.16 -15.97 -24.03
C GLY A 60 -5.14 -15.79 -22.91
N GLY A 61 -4.21 -14.82 -23.07
CA GLY A 61 -3.28 -14.43 -22.02
C GLY A 61 -4.00 -13.91 -20.76
N SER A 62 -5.01 -13.07 -20.95
CA SER A 62 -5.84 -12.56 -19.85
C SER A 62 -6.60 -13.67 -19.12
N LEU A 63 -7.17 -14.64 -19.83
CA LEU A 63 -7.83 -15.80 -19.21
C LEU A 63 -6.86 -16.68 -18.43
N LEU A 64 -5.66 -16.92 -18.96
CA LEU A 64 -4.62 -17.67 -18.26
C LEU A 64 -4.12 -16.94 -17.00
N LEU A 65 -3.93 -15.63 -17.07
CA LEU A 65 -3.57 -14.80 -15.90
C LEU A 65 -4.67 -14.87 -14.82
N LEU A 66 -5.92 -14.79 -15.22
CA LEU A 66 -7.05 -14.91 -14.29
C LEU A 66 -7.11 -16.31 -13.65
N GLU A 67 -6.85 -17.38 -14.41
CA GLU A 67 -6.79 -18.75 -13.88
C GLU A 67 -5.63 -18.91 -12.88
N ARG A 68 -4.45 -18.32 -13.18
CA ARG A 68 -3.31 -18.26 -12.25
C ARG A 68 -3.65 -17.50 -10.97
N ALA A 69 -4.25 -16.32 -11.10
CA ALA A 69 -4.66 -15.52 -9.95
C ALA A 69 -5.65 -16.29 -9.06
N ARG A 70 -6.62 -16.98 -9.65
CA ARG A 70 -7.57 -17.84 -8.93
C ARG A 70 -6.88 -18.98 -8.18
N ALA A 71 -5.96 -19.68 -8.86
CA ALA A 71 -5.22 -20.77 -8.24
C ALA A 71 -4.37 -20.26 -7.06
N LYS A 72 -3.66 -19.15 -7.25
CA LYS A 72 -2.82 -18.52 -6.22
C LYS A 72 -3.66 -18.08 -5.00
N LEU A 73 -4.78 -17.39 -5.21
CA LEU A 73 -5.65 -16.94 -4.13
C LEU A 73 -6.29 -18.12 -3.37
N ALA A 74 -6.63 -19.21 -4.09
CA ALA A 74 -7.23 -20.39 -3.47
C ALA A 74 -6.22 -21.24 -2.69
N SER A 75 -4.93 -21.18 -3.01
CA SER A 75 -3.86 -21.95 -2.36
C SER A 75 -3.13 -21.19 -1.24
N LYS A 76 -3.36 -19.88 -1.10
CA LYS A 76 -2.71 -19.07 -0.08
C LYS A 76 -3.00 -19.63 1.33
N PRO A 77 -1.99 -19.74 2.22
CA PRO A 77 -2.21 -20.11 3.62
C PRO A 77 -3.26 -19.21 4.27
N ILE A 78 -4.11 -19.80 5.12
CA ILE A 78 -5.14 -19.06 5.84
C ILE A 78 -4.55 -18.61 7.17
N GLU A 79 -3.79 -17.53 7.15
CA GLU A 79 -3.26 -16.85 8.32
C GLU A 79 -4.04 -15.56 8.55
N ALA A 80 -4.37 -15.27 9.81
CA ALA A 80 -5.16 -14.10 10.13
C ALA A 80 -4.30 -12.84 10.05
N GLU A 81 -4.69 -11.94 9.17
CA GLU A 81 -4.11 -10.62 9.02
C GLU A 81 -5.26 -9.61 9.05
N TYR A 82 -5.11 -8.57 9.83
CA TYR A 82 -6.22 -7.67 10.14
C TYR A 82 -6.11 -6.33 9.39
N SER A 83 -7.27 -5.74 9.14
CA SER A 83 -7.41 -4.41 8.53
C SER A 83 -8.35 -3.55 9.37
N GLU A 84 -8.43 -2.28 9.03
CA GLU A 84 -9.40 -1.37 9.61
C GLU A 84 -10.75 -1.42 8.87
N ASP A 85 -11.78 -0.85 9.51
CA ASP A 85 -13.07 -0.62 8.85
C ASP A 85 -12.92 0.47 7.77
N ALA A 86 -13.04 0.10 6.51
CA ALA A 86 -12.92 1.02 5.38
C ALA A 86 -13.96 2.17 5.38
N LEU A 87 -15.02 2.05 6.16
CA LEU A 87 -16.04 3.09 6.31
C LEU A 87 -16.01 3.73 7.71
N ALA A 88 -14.98 3.48 8.52
CA ALA A 88 -14.89 4.04 9.86
C ALA A 88 -15.06 5.55 9.86
N LEU A 89 -14.34 6.26 9.00
CA LEU A 89 -14.43 7.71 8.87
C LEU A 89 -15.83 8.17 8.43
N LEU A 90 -16.43 7.51 7.45
CA LEU A 90 -17.74 7.92 6.93
C LEU A 90 -18.82 7.89 8.02
N LYS A 91 -18.73 6.99 8.99
CA LYS A 91 -19.68 6.89 10.10
C LYS A 91 -19.73 8.14 10.98
N HIS A 92 -18.67 8.95 10.97
CA HIS A 92 -18.60 10.20 11.73
C HIS A 92 -19.15 11.41 10.98
N TYR A 93 -19.53 11.26 9.72
CA TYR A 93 -20.08 12.34 8.91
C TYR A 93 -21.56 12.10 8.60
N PRO A 94 -22.38 13.16 8.59
CA PRO A 94 -23.83 13.02 8.33
C PRO A 94 -24.14 12.56 6.90
N THR A 95 -23.25 12.88 5.95
CA THR A 95 -23.38 12.50 4.54
C THR A 95 -22.00 12.25 3.91
N PRO A 96 -21.91 11.48 2.82
CA PRO A 96 -20.68 11.36 2.05
C PRO A 96 -20.10 12.71 1.59
N GLN A 97 -20.97 13.65 1.20
CA GLN A 97 -20.56 14.99 0.78
C GLN A 97 -19.87 15.79 1.91
N ALA A 98 -20.34 15.64 3.15
CA ALA A 98 -19.71 16.32 4.29
C ALA A 98 -18.26 15.83 4.53
N LEU A 99 -17.97 14.55 4.27
CA LEU A 99 -16.61 14.02 4.28
C LEU A 99 -15.77 14.67 3.17
N VAL A 100 -16.30 14.75 1.93
CA VAL A 100 -15.63 15.40 0.80
C VAL A 100 -15.32 16.87 1.07
N ASP A 101 -16.29 17.60 1.60
CA ASP A 101 -16.12 19.02 1.92
C ASP A 101 -15.03 19.23 2.98
N THR A 102 -14.98 18.40 4.00
CA THR A 102 -13.93 18.43 5.03
C THR A 102 -12.56 18.15 4.40
N TYR A 103 -12.48 17.15 3.54
CA TYR A 103 -11.26 16.82 2.86
C TYR A 103 -10.72 17.99 2.03
N ILE A 104 -11.54 18.54 1.12
CA ILE A 104 -11.14 19.62 0.23
C ILE A 104 -10.75 20.89 1.01
N ASN A 105 -11.46 21.21 2.08
CA ASN A 105 -11.19 22.39 2.90
C ASN A 105 -9.98 22.20 3.84
N GLY A 106 -9.56 20.98 4.10
CA GLY A 106 -8.40 20.66 4.91
C GLY A 106 -7.06 20.61 4.15
N LEU A 107 -7.08 20.74 2.82
CA LEU A 107 -5.86 20.74 2.02
C LEU A 107 -4.98 21.96 2.28
N PHE A 108 -3.69 21.74 2.45
CA PHE A 108 -2.68 22.80 2.50
C PHE A 108 -1.32 22.27 2.04
N VAL A 109 -0.34 23.14 1.84
CA VAL A 109 1.00 22.77 1.36
C VAL A 109 2.04 23.20 2.37
N LEU A 110 2.92 22.27 2.76
CA LEU A 110 4.11 22.56 3.54
C LEU A 110 5.33 22.63 2.63
N ARG A 111 6.19 23.58 2.92
CA ARG A 111 7.54 23.59 2.39
C ARG A 111 8.43 22.81 3.34
N LYS A 112 9.04 21.73 2.84
CA LYS A 112 10.11 21.01 3.54
C LYS A 112 11.45 21.74 3.36
N ALA A 113 12.34 21.59 4.31
CA ALA A 113 13.74 21.93 4.10
C ALA A 113 14.33 20.91 3.12
N SER A 114 14.96 21.41 2.07
CA SER A 114 15.64 20.55 1.11
C SER A 114 17.06 20.22 1.58
N HIS A 115 17.57 19.06 1.16
CA HIS A 115 18.97 18.65 1.35
C HIS A 115 19.92 19.35 0.36
N SER A 116 19.41 20.17 -0.53
CA SER A 116 20.17 20.83 -1.59
C SER A 116 19.73 22.27 -1.76
N ASP A 117 20.70 23.18 -1.97
CA ASP A 117 20.45 24.59 -2.25
C ASP A 117 19.67 24.85 -3.55
N TYR A 118 19.57 23.80 -4.40
CA TYR A 118 18.88 23.88 -5.69
C TYR A 118 17.47 23.30 -5.68
N LEU A 119 17.04 22.74 -4.56
CA LEU A 119 15.74 22.07 -4.48
C LEU A 119 14.89 22.71 -3.38
N THR A 120 13.61 22.75 -3.57
CA THR A 120 12.62 23.06 -2.53
C THR A 120 11.48 22.07 -2.62
N ASP A 121 11.35 21.24 -1.61
CA ASP A 121 10.32 20.24 -1.56
C ASP A 121 9.01 20.83 -1.02
N LEU A 122 7.94 20.55 -1.72
CA LEU A 122 6.58 20.92 -1.38
C LEU A 122 5.81 19.65 -1.05
N GLN A 123 5.30 19.56 0.16
CA GLN A 123 4.44 18.48 0.60
C GLN A 123 3.00 18.96 0.70
N PRO A 124 2.12 18.57 -0.24
CA PRO A 124 0.69 18.69 -0.05
C PRO A 124 0.25 17.83 1.14
N ILE A 125 -0.50 18.43 2.05
CA ILE A 125 -1.03 17.74 3.23
C ILE A 125 -2.51 17.50 3.04
N PHE A 126 -2.89 16.24 3.11
CA PHE A 126 -4.26 15.77 2.94
C PHE A 126 -4.82 15.36 4.30
N PRO A 127 -6.06 15.75 4.65
CA PRO A 127 -6.71 15.31 5.89
C PRO A 127 -6.89 13.79 5.98
N PHE A 128 -6.92 13.12 4.82
CA PHE A 128 -7.02 11.66 4.68
C PHE A 128 -6.05 11.21 3.60
N ASN A 129 -5.54 9.99 3.69
CA ASN A 129 -4.68 9.47 2.65
C ASN A 129 -5.54 8.95 1.48
N PHE A 130 -5.48 9.62 0.34
CA PHE A 130 -6.18 9.23 -0.88
C PHE A 130 -5.75 7.88 -1.44
N ASN A 131 -4.49 7.52 -1.24
CA ASN A 131 -3.94 6.28 -1.76
C ASN A 131 -4.37 5.07 -0.96
N MET A 132 -5.01 5.30 0.21
CA MET A 132 -5.54 4.23 1.04
C MET A 132 -7.07 4.18 0.92
N PRO A 133 -7.62 3.23 0.15
CA PRO A 133 -9.07 3.07 -0.02
C PRO A 133 -9.81 2.94 1.31
N ASP A 134 -9.13 2.44 2.34
CA ASP A 134 -9.67 2.28 3.69
C ASP A 134 -9.90 3.62 4.40
N GLN A 135 -9.23 4.69 3.96
CA GLN A 135 -9.40 6.02 4.53
C GLN A 135 -10.30 6.92 3.68
N PHE A 136 -10.28 6.76 2.36
CA PHE A 136 -11.11 7.55 1.45
C PHE A 136 -11.67 6.70 0.30
N PRO A 137 -12.87 6.11 0.46
CA PRO A 137 -13.41 5.12 -0.46
C PRO A 137 -14.04 5.71 -1.74
N PHE A 138 -13.97 7.02 -1.97
CA PHE A 138 -14.63 7.66 -3.10
C PHE A 138 -13.69 7.87 -4.29
N PRO A 139 -14.18 7.72 -5.53
CA PRO A 139 -13.41 8.07 -6.71
C PRO A 139 -12.98 9.54 -6.66
N HIS A 140 -11.71 9.79 -6.96
CA HIS A 140 -11.13 11.13 -6.92
C HIS A 140 -10.00 11.28 -7.93
N GLY A 141 -9.75 12.53 -8.31
CA GLY A 141 -8.62 12.93 -9.13
C GLY A 141 -8.02 14.23 -8.60
N LEU A 142 -6.70 14.34 -8.66
CA LEU A 142 -5.96 15.54 -8.31
C LEU A 142 -4.97 15.85 -9.44
N GLU A 143 -4.99 17.10 -9.91
CA GLU A 143 -4.11 17.58 -10.98
C GLU A 143 -3.37 18.82 -10.50
N TRP A 144 -2.06 18.74 -10.37
CA TRP A 144 -1.24 19.90 -10.09
C TRP A 144 -0.99 20.69 -11.38
N GLN A 145 -1.09 22.02 -11.29
CA GLN A 145 -1.01 22.89 -12.45
C GLN A 145 0.19 23.81 -12.46
N SER A 146 0.51 24.43 -11.32
CA SER A 146 1.62 25.38 -11.25
C SER A 146 1.95 25.79 -9.82
N VAL A 147 3.16 26.28 -9.62
CA VAL A 147 3.58 26.98 -8.42
C VAL A 147 3.82 28.45 -8.70
N THR A 148 3.38 29.32 -7.80
CA THR A 148 3.69 30.75 -7.84
C THR A 148 4.85 31.02 -6.87
N LEU A 149 5.86 31.75 -7.34
CA LEU A 149 7.02 32.14 -6.55
C LEU A 149 6.85 33.53 -5.92
N SER A 150 7.67 33.86 -4.92
CA SER A 150 7.63 35.15 -4.18
C SER A 150 7.89 36.40 -5.07
N ASN A 151 8.47 36.22 -6.23
CA ASN A 151 8.64 37.25 -7.26
C ASN A 151 7.48 37.30 -8.26
N ASN A 152 6.35 36.63 -7.98
CA ASN A 152 5.17 36.49 -8.83
C ASN A 152 5.39 35.68 -10.14
N LYS A 153 6.54 35.02 -10.32
CA LYS A 153 6.73 34.11 -11.43
C LYS A 153 5.89 32.86 -11.22
N VAL A 154 5.17 32.41 -12.24
CA VAL A 154 4.39 31.17 -12.25
C VAL A 154 5.17 30.11 -13.00
N ILE A 155 5.39 28.97 -12.38
CA ILE A 155 6.07 27.82 -12.95
C ILE A 155 5.03 26.72 -13.18
N PRO A 156 4.80 26.28 -14.43
CA PRO A 156 3.86 25.19 -14.70
C PRO A 156 4.39 23.86 -14.17
N PHE A 157 3.48 22.97 -13.81
CA PHE A 157 3.81 21.60 -13.44
C PHE A 157 4.30 20.82 -14.66
N GLN A 158 5.36 20.05 -14.49
CA GLN A 158 5.93 19.16 -15.50
C GLN A 158 5.95 17.75 -14.94
N PRO A 159 5.27 16.78 -15.59
CA PRO A 159 5.22 15.39 -15.07
C PRO A 159 6.60 14.71 -15.06
N GLU A 160 7.52 15.16 -15.91
CA GLU A 160 8.89 14.66 -15.98
C GLU A 160 9.87 15.80 -15.78
N TRP A 161 10.92 15.54 -15.01
CA TRP A 161 12.03 16.47 -14.88
C TRP A 161 12.85 16.53 -16.17
N SER A 162 13.26 17.72 -16.58
CA SER A 162 14.06 17.92 -17.79
C SER A 162 15.42 18.54 -17.45
N GLU A 163 16.49 17.79 -17.67
CA GLU A 163 17.87 18.30 -17.56
C GLU A 163 18.20 19.39 -18.58
N THR A 164 17.46 19.44 -19.68
CA THR A 164 17.74 20.36 -20.79
C THR A 164 17.07 21.72 -20.64
N ASP A 165 16.14 21.89 -19.70
CA ASP A 165 15.52 23.17 -19.42
C ASP A 165 16.33 23.93 -18.35
N PRO A 166 17.02 25.02 -18.69
CA PRO A 166 17.81 25.80 -17.72
C PRO A 166 16.94 26.65 -16.79
N GLY A 167 15.60 26.50 -16.86
CA GLY A 167 14.64 27.26 -16.05
C GLY A 167 14.39 26.66 -14.67
N ILE A 168 13.57 27.38 -13.87
CA ILE A 168 13.01 26.82 -12.64
C ILE A 168 11.89 25.86 -13.04
N GLN A 169 11.91 24.64 -12.48
CA GLN A 169 10.95 23.59 -12.81
C GLN A 169 10.14 23.19 -11.57
N LEU A 170 8.90 22.75 -11.79
CA LEU A 170 8.05 22.10 -10.78
C LEU A 170 7.72 20.70 -11.27
N SER A 171 8.17 19.67 -10.56
CA SER A 171 8.02 18.27 -10.93
C SER A 171 7.70 17.40 -9.70
N PRO A 172 7.23 16.15 -9.87
CA PRO A 172 7.12 15.21 -8.76
C PRO A 172 8.50 14.84 -8.22
N THR A 173 8.60 14.63 -6.91
CA THR A 173 9.85 14.24 -6.22
C THR A 173 10.25 12.80 -6.53
N SER A 174 9.28 11.93 -6.80
CA SER A 174 9.51 10.51 -7.10
C SER A 174 9.08 10.16 -8.51
N SER A 175 9.66 9.11 -9.08
CA SER A 175 9.26 8.55 -10.38
C SER A 175 7.85 7.96 -10.42
N ASN A 176 7.12 7.97 -9.32
CA ASN A 176 5.75 7.51 -9.26
C ASN A 176 4.81 8.61 -9.75
N LEU A 177 4.59 8.65 -11.06
CA LEU A 177 3.87 9.70 -11.80
C LEU A 177 2.36 9.74 -11.56
N THR A 178 1.77 8.71 -10.93
CA THR A 178 0.32 8.57 -10.87
C THR A 178 -0.34 9.31 -9.71
N ASN A 179 0.39 9.66 -8.67
CA ASN A 179 -0.12 10.49 -7.58
C ASN A 179 1.06 11.12 -6.80
N PRO A 180 1.53 12.30 -7.20
CA PRO A 180 2.67 12.92 -6.56
C PRO A 180 2.26 13.47 -5.18
N ASP A 181 2.53 12.70 -4.13
CA ASP A 181 2.34 13.15 -2.75
C ASP A 181 3.36 14.24 -2.37
N ASP A 182 4.49 14.27 -3.06
CA ASP A 182 5.55 15.25 -2.88
C ASP A 182 5.97 15.87 -4.22
N LEU A 183 6.15 17.18 -4.22
CA LEU A 183 6.58 17.97 -5.38
C LEU A 183 7.89 18.67 -5.08
N THR A 184 8.73 18.83 -6.11
CA THR A 184 9.99 19.55 -5.98
C THR A 184 10.04 20.73 -6.93
N VAL A 185 10.41 21.89 -6.41
CA VAL A 185 10.82 23.06 -7.20
C VAL A 185 12.33 23.00 -7.37
N THR A 186 12.77 22.74 -8.60
CA THR A 186 14.20 22.69 -8.95
C THR A 186 14.63 24.03 -9.50
N TYR A 187 15.72 24.58 -8.98
CA TYR A 187 16.32 25.83 -9.42
C TYR A 187 17.54 25.55 -10.31
N PRO A 188 17.85 26.43 -11.27
CA PRO A 188 19.02 26.27 -12.10
C PRO A 188 20.31 26.17 -11.29
N PHE A 189 21.15 25.20 -11.62
CA PHE A 189 22.49 25.11 -11.07
C PHE A 189 23.36 26.25 -11.66
N ILE A 190 23.94 27.10 -10.83
CA ILE A 190 24.90 28.13 -11.24
C ILE A 190 26.25 27.75 -10.65
N GLU A 191 27.15 27.26 -11.50
CA GLU A 191 28.50 26.83 -11.09
C GLU A 191 29.28 28.00 -10.45
N GLY A 192 29.83 27.78 -9.26
CA GLY A 192 30.66 28.76 -8.56
C GLY A 192 29.93 29.78 -7.70
N ILE A 193 28.62 29.72 -7.60
CA ILE A 193 27.86 30.52 -6.63
C ILE A 193 27.35 29.57 -5.54
N GLU A 194 28.00 29.58 -4.39
CA GLU A 194 27.38 29.07 -3.15
C GLU A 194 26.22 30.02 -2.80
N THR A 195 25.11 29.84 -3.49
CA THR A 195 23.90 30.61 -3.22
C THR A 195 23.20 29.95 -2.03
N GLU A 196 23.41 30.53 -0.85
CA GLU A 196 22.44 30.28 0.21
C GLU A 196 21.04 30.44 -0.37
N ASN A 197 20.17 29.45 -0.17
CA ASN A 197 18.76 29.37 -0.61
C ASN A 197 17.93 30.64 -0.33
N LYS A 198 18.46 31.56 0.45
CA LYS A 198 17.87 32.84 0.88
C LYS A 198 17.71 33.87 -0.24
N SER A 199 18.45 33.76 -1.33
CA SER A 199 18.38 34.73 -2.46
C SER A 199 17.44 34.28 -3.57
N GLN A 200 17.00 33.03 -3.58
CA GLN A 200 16.12 32.51 -4.63
C GLN A 200 14.64 32.85 -4.35
N PRO A 201 13.83 33.13 -5.37
CA PRO A 201 12.41 33.36 -5.18
C PRO A 201 11.72 32.08 -4.68
N GLN A 202 11.06 32.17 -3.56
CA GLN A 202 10.49 31.03 -2.83
C GLN A 202 9.06 30.72 -3.27
N PRO A 203 8.60 29.44 -3.26
CA PRO A 203 7.22 29.08 -3.48
C PRO A 203 6.28 29.75 -2.46
N VAL A 204 5.18 30.36 -2.92
CA VAL A 204 4.19 31.03 -2.08
C VAL A 204 2.78 30.47 -2.25
N SER A 205 2.44 29.91 -3.41
CA SER A 205 1.19 29.17 -3.58
C SER A 205 1.36 28.04 -4.61
N LEU A 206 0.60 26.94 -4.40
CA LEU A 206 0.50 25.79 -5.30
C LEU A 206 -0.92 25.73 -5.85
N LYS A 207 -1.04 25.69 -7.19
CA LYS A 207 -2.32 25.59 -7.88
C LYS A 207 -2.56 24.19 -8.43
N GLY A 208 -3.81 23.77 -8.35
CA GLY A 208 -4.24 22.48 -8.88
C GLY A 208 -5.75 22.45 -9.10
N LYS A 209 -6.24 21.28 -9.43
CA LYS A 209 -7.66 20.95 -9.50
C LYS A 209 -7.89 19.66 -8.74
N VAL A 210 -8.98 19.60 -8.02
CA VAL A 210 -9.46 18.39 -7.39
C VAL A 210 -10.86 18.07 -7.90
N GLU A 211 -11.07 16.80 -8.21
CA GLU A 211 -12.38 16.23 -8.50
C GLU A 211 -12.64 15.08 -7.53
N VAL A 212 -13.81 15.06 -6.92
CA VAL A 212 -14.23 13.97 -6.04
C VAL A 212 -15.69 13.62 -6.36
N ILE A 213 -15.96 12.33 -6.47
CA ILE A 213 -17.29 11.79 -6.75
C ILE A 213 -17.84 11.18 -5.47
N ALA A 214 -18.74 11.88 -4.79
CA ALA A 214 -19.40 11.39 -3.59
C ALA A 214 -20.67 10.62 -3.95
N PRO A 215 -20.88 9.40 -3.43
CA PRO A 215 -22.15 8.70 -3.59
C PRO A 215 -23.26 9.46 -2.83
N ARG A 216 -24.47 9.34 -3.29
CA ARG A 216 -25.66 9.89 -2.59
C ARG A 216 -25.80 9.29 -1.19
N LYS A 217 -25.60 7.97 -1.09
CA LYS A 217 -25.78 7.18 0.13
C LYS A 217 -24.89 5.93 0.07
N VAL A 218 -24.58 5.38 1.22
CA VAL A 218 -23.96 4.07 1.35
C VAL A 218 -24.94 3.15 2.07
N PHE A 219 -25.27 2.02 1.42
CA PHE A 219 -26.06 0.95 2.03
C PHE A 219 -25.12 -0.07 2.63
N THR A 220 -25.38 -0.57 3.82
CA THR A 220 -24.51 -1.56 4.48
C THR A 220 -25.32 -2.79 4.88
N PHE A 221 -24.86 -3.96 4.44
CA PHE A 221 -25.47 -5.26 4.72
C PHE A 221 -24.48 -6.14 5.48
N ASP A 222 -24.82 -6.50 6.72
CA ASP A 222 -24.08 -7.52 7.47
C ASP A 222 -24.66 -8.90 7.13
N LEU A 223 -23.84 -9.77 6.55
CA LEU A 223 -24.27 -11.06 6.01
C LEU A 223 -23.40 -12.18 6.64
N SER A 224 -24.05 -13.30 6.92
CA SER A 224 -23.43 -14.48 7.54
C SER A 224 -23.79 -15.75 6.76
N LYS A 225 -23.29 -16.91 7.18
CA LYS A 225 -23.62 -18.21 6.56
C LYS A 225 -25.14 -18.48 6.45
N LYS A 226 -25.97 -17.90 7.35
CA LYS A 226 -27.44 -18.04 7.28
C LYS A 226 -28.05 -17.29 6.10
N ASP A 227 -27.31 -16.32 5.55
CA ASP A 227 -27.80 -15.45 4.48
C ASP A 227 -27.36 -15.94 3.09
N VAL A 228 -26.59 -17.01 3.01
CA VAL A 228 -26.17 -17.62 1.74
C VAL A 228 -27.39 -18.01 0.90
N GLY A 229 -27.41 -17.57 -0.35
CA GLY A 229 -28.50 -17.73 -1.31
C GLY A 229 -29.73 -16.84 -1.05
N ARG A 230 -29.70 -15.99 -0.02
CA ARG A 230 -30.82 -15.09 0.30
C ARG A 230 -30.56 -13.70 -0.25
N LYS A 231 -31.59 -13.10 -0.82
CA LYS A 231 -31.58 -11.71 -1.27
C LYS A 231 -31.88 -10.78 -0.10
N ARG A 232 -31.04 -9.78 0.08
CA ARG A 232 -31.25 -8.67 1.01
C ARG A 232 -31.45 -7.40 0.20
N THR A 233 -32.57 -6.71 0.42
CA THR A 233 -32.95 -5.53 -0.36
C THR A 233 -33.17 -4.35 0.58
N GLU A 234 -32.55 -3.22 0.26
CA GLU A 234 -32.80 -1.92 0.86
C GLU A 234 -33.02 -0.90 -0.27
N GLU A 235 -34.12 -0.20 -0.24
CA GLU A 235 -34.59 0.64 -1.35
C GLU A 235 -34.58 -0.13 -2.69
N ASN A 236 -33.76 0.31 -3.65
CA ASN A 236 -33.60 -0.32 -4.97
C ASN A 236 -32.31 -1.19 -5.09
N VAL A 237 -31.57 -1.35 -3.99
CA VAL A 237 -30.33 -2.12 -3.96
C VAL A 237 -30.61 -3.53 -3.44
N THR A 238 -30.23 -4.55 -4.18
CA THR A 238 -30.36 -5.96 -3.76
C THR A 238 -29.00 -6.64 -3.78
N VAL A 239 -28.58 -7.12 -2.61
CA VAL A 239 -27.34 -7.89 -2.42
C VAL A 239 -27.68 -9.35 -2.16
N THR A 240 -26.96 -10.27 -2.81
CA THR A 240 -27.04 -11.71 -2.59
C THR A 240 -25.65 -12.21 -2.19
N LEU A 241 -25.54 -12.83 -1.03
CA LEU A 241 -24.37 -13.60 -0.64
C LEU A 241 -24.50 -14.98 -1.31
N LEU A 242 -23.71 -15.23 -2.36
CA LEU A 242 -23.77 -16.49 -3.10
C LEU A 242 -23.05 -17.61 -2.35
N THR A 243 -21.88 -17.28 -1.78
CA THR A 243 -21.01 -18.23 -1.07
C THR A 243 -20.30 -17.51 0.07
N LEU A 244 -20.12 -18.21 1.20
CA LEU A 244 -19.27 -17.80 2.31
C LEU A 244 -18.55 -19.04 2.84
N GLU A 245 -17.27 -19.19 2.48
CA GLU A 245 -16.49 -20.37 2.81
C GLU A 245 -15.06 -20.00 3.16
N LYS A 246 -14.52 -20.65 4.21
CA LYS A 246 -13.12 -20.51 4.64
C LYS A 246 -12.67 -19.04 4.68
N ASN A 247 -11.95 -18.61 3.64
CA ASN A 247 -11.33 -17.30 3.54
C ASN A 247 -11.89 -16.47 2.36
N TYR A 248 -13.08 -16.78 1.83
CA TYR A 248 -13.67 -15.99 0.75
C TYR A 248 -15.18 -15.86 0.82
N ALA A 249 -15.68 -14.82 0.19
CA ALA A 249 -17.10 -14.58 -0.04
C ALA A 249 -17.36 -14.27 -1.51
N GLU A 250 -18.51 -14.74 -2.04
CA GLU A 250 -19.00 -14.40 -3.37
C GLU A 250 -20.28 -13.58 -3.22
N ILE A 251 -20.28 -12.40 -3.82
CA ILE A 251 -21.35 -11.40 -3.72
C ILE A 251 -21.88 -11.06 -5.10
N GLU A 252 -23.19 -10.97 -5.21
CA GLU A 252 -23.88 -10.43 -6.37
C GLU A 252 -24.71 -9.23 -5.96
N LEU A 253 -24.53 -8.11 -6.65
CA LEU A 253 -25.34 -6.90 -6.54
C LEU A 253 -26.27 -6.82 -7.76
N THR A 254 -27.57 -6.75 -7.52
CA THR A 254 -28.60 -6.60 -8.56
C THR A 254 -29.50 -5.40 -8.26
N ASN A 255 -30.21 -4.93 -9.27
CA ASN A 255 -31.15 -3.81 -9.16
C ASN A 255 -30.55 -2.50 -8.62
N SER A 256 -29.24 -2.30 -8.83
CA SER A 256 -28.68 -0.98 -8.60
C SER A 256 -29.26 0.01 -9.62
N ALA A 257 -29.53 1.23 -9.17
CA ALA A 257 -29.89 2.29 -10.10
C ALA A 257 -28.72 2.56 -11.07
N PRO A 258 -28.98 2.97 -12.32
CA PRO A 258 -27.92 3.32 -13.25
C PRO A 258 -27.07 4.45 -12.68
N LEU A 259 -25.79 4.47 -13.04
CA LEU A 259 -24.88 5.55 -12.67
C LEU A 259 -25.40 6.89 -13.17
N ALA A 260 -25.15 7.95 -12.42
CA ALA A 260 -25.40 9.30 -12.90
C ALA A 260 -24.59 9.55 -14.19
N PRO A 261 -25.14 10.25 -15.20
CA PRO A 261 -24.44 10.47 -16.46
C PRO A 261 -23.04 11.07 -16.30
N GLU A 262 -22.86 11.93 -15.31
CA GLU A 262 -21.60 12.61 -15.01
C GLU A 262 -20.47 11.68 -14.51
N VAL A 263 -20.84 10.47 -14.09
CA VAL A 263 -19.90 9.47 -13.55
C VAL A 263 -19.86 8.18 -14.35
N ALA A 264 -20.65 8.10 -15.42
CA ALA A 264 -20.72 6.88 -16.22
C ALA A 264 -19.39 6.49 -16.87
N ASP A 265 -18.61 7.50 -17.26
CA ASP A 265 -17.30 7.31 -17.90
C ASP A 265 -16.22 6.83 -16.89
N GLU A 266 -16.38 7.16 -15.61
CA GLU A 266 -15.46 6.77 -14.54
C GLU A 266 -15.67 5.33 -14.05
N SER A 267 -16.84 4.74 -14.34
CA SER A 267 -17.23 3.37 -13.99
C SER A 267 -16.83 2.97 -12.55
N PRO A 268 -17.20 3.77 -11.51
CA PRO A 268 -16.75 3.51 -10.15
C PRO A 268 -17.29 2.16 -9.68
N ASN A 269 -16.44 1.40 -8.97
CA ASN A 269 -16.88 0.15 -8.35
C ASN A 269 -17.87 0.46 -7.22
N PRO A 270 -19.17 0.07 -7.34
CA PRO A 270 -20.16 0.36 -6.32
C PRO A 270 -20.06 -0.55 -5.09
N LEU A 271 -19.22 -1.60 -5.12
CA LEU A 271 -19.15 -2.60 -4.07
C LEU A 271 -17.85 -2.50 -3.26
N LEU A 272 -18.02 -2.36 -1.95
CA LEU A 272 -16.97 -2.55 -0.97
C LEU A 272 -17.31 -3.76 -0.10
N VAL A 273 -16.46 -4.77 -0.07
CA VAL A 273 -16.68 -6.01 0.70
C VAL A 273 -15.56 -6.15 1.71
N GLN A 274 -15.91 -6.19 2.99
CA GLN A 274 -15.03 -6.47 4.11
C GLN A 274 -15.50 -7.71 4.84
N ALA A 275 -14.59 -8.47 5.44
CA ALA A 275 -14.93 -9.65 6.22
C ALA A 275 -14.48 -9.48 7.67
N ARG A 276 -15.18 -10.17 8.57
CA ARG A 276 -14.78 -10.29 9.97
C ARG A 276 -14.58 -11.75 10.34
N ASP A 277 -13.63 -11.97 11.23
CA ASP A 277 -13.44 -13.26 11.86
C ASP A 277 -14.45 -13.51 13.00
N ALA A 278 -14.34 -14.63 13.67
CA ALA A 278 -15.21 -15.00 14.80
C ALA A 278 -15.06 -14.09 16.03
N THR A 279 -13.98 -13.30 16.13
CA THR A 279 -13.77 -12.29 17.18
C THR A 279 -14.38 -10.94 16.83
N GLY A 280 -14.83 -10.77 15.59
CA GLY A 280 -15.42 -9.53 15.06
C GLY A 280 -14.41 -8.55 14.48
N GLN A 281 -13.12 -8.91 14.40
CA GLN A 281 -12.08 -8.08 13.78
C GLN A 281 -12.14 -8.17 12.24
N PHE A 282 -11.91 -7.04 11.56
CA PHE A 282 -11.84 -7.01 10.11
C PHE A 282 -10.57 -7.69 9.61
N LEU A 283 -10.74 -8.57 8.63
CA LEU A 283 -9.65 -9.28 7.97
C LEU A 283 -9.12 -8.48 6.78
N SER A 284 -7.81 -8.48 6.58
CA SER A 284 -7.21 -7.88 5.40
C SER A 284 -7.62 -8.64 4.13
N ARG A 285 -7.73 -7.91 3.02
CA ARG A 285 -8.10 -8.47 1.72
C ARG A 285 -6.87 -9.02 1.02
N SER A 286 -6.89 -10.28 0.59
CA SER A 286 -5.80 -10.89 -0.16
C SER A 286 -5.97 -10.79 -1.68
N GLY A 287 -7.17 -10.51 -2.16
CA GLY A 287 -7.46 -10.28 -3.58
C GLY A 287 -8.94 -10.44 -3.94
N SER A 288 -9.28 -10.15 -5.19
CA SER A 288 -10.65 -10.34 -5.68
C SER A 288 -10.69 -10.72 -7.15
N ILE A 289 -11.82 -11.30 -7.55
CA ILE A 289 -12.16 -11.70 -8.90
C ILE A 289 -13.58 -11.21 -9.19
N ASN A 290 -13.72 -10.46 -10.25
CA ASN A 290 -15.00 -9.81 -10.59
C ASN A 290 -15.74 -10.54 -11.73
N GLU A 291 -15.12 -11.52 -12.37
CA GLU A 291 -15.70 -12.30 -13.44
C GLU A 291 -16.47 -13.52 -12.88
N ASN A 292 -17.78 -13.53 -13.11
CA ASN A 292 -18.62 -14.69 -12.81
C ASN A 292 -18.47 -15.83 -13.85
N ALA A 293 -19.04 -16.99 -13.56
CA ALA A 293 -18.96 -18.14 -14.43
C ALA A 293 -19.55 -17.89 -15.85
N ALA A 294 -20.56 -17.04 -15.98
CA ALA A 294 -21.16 -16.71 -17.27
C ALA A 294 -20.25 -15.81 -18.11
N GLN A 295 -19.56 -14.86 -17.48
CA GLN A 295 -18.56 -14.02 -18.14
C GLN A 295 -17.38 -14.85 -18.64
N LEU A 296 -16.88 -15.75 -17.82
CA LEU A 296 -15.80 -16.63 -18.23
C LEU A 296 -16.18 -17.52 -19.40
N ALA A 297 -17.35 -18.17 -19.32
CA ALA A 297 -17.83 -19.01 -20.41
C ALA A 297 -18.04 -18.20 -21.72
N PHE A 298 -18.42 -16.93 -21.59
CA PHE A 298 -18.51 -16.02 -22.74
C PHE A 298 -17.14 -15.73 -23.35
N TYR A 299 -16.15 -15.36 -22.55
CA TYR A 299 -14.78 -15.07 -23.04
C TYR A 299 -14.09 -16.31 -23.59
N GLU A 300 -14.26 -17.48 -22.95
CA GLU A 300 -13.78 -18.77 -23.47
C GLU A 300 -14.41 -19.10 -24.82
N LYS A 301 -15.72 -18.84 -25.00
CA LYS A 301 -16.39 -18.98 -26.27
C LYS A 301 -15.81 -18.04 -27.33
N GLN A 302 -15.63 -16.77 -27.01
CA GLN A 302 -15.02 -15.79 -27.94
C GLN A 302 -13.61 -16.22 -28.36
N LEU A 303 -12.78 -16.64 -27.40
CA LEU A 303 -11.45 -17.16 -27.70
C LEU A 303 -11.50 -18.35 -28.66
N ALA A 304 -12.40 -19.30 -28.42
CA ALA A 304 -12.58 -20.46 -29.28
C ALA A 304 -13.08 -20.10 -30.69
N GLU A 305 -13.89 -19.05 -30.83
CA GLU A 305 -14.33 -18.54 -32.15
C GLU A 305 -13.18 -17.82 -32.88
N MET A 306 -12.36 -17.04 -32.19
CA MET A 306 -11.16 -16.41 -32.75
C MET A 306 -10.17 -17.46 -33.28
N GLN A 307 -9.92 -18.52 -32.51
CA GLN A 307 -8.99 -19.60 -32.86
C GLN A 307 -9.45 -20.42 -34.11
N LYS A 308 -10.72 -20.35 -34.50
CA LYS A 308 -11.23 -20.97 -35.72
C LYS A 308 -10.99 -20.13 -36.98
N GLN A 309 -10.69 -18.85 -36.81
CA GLN A 309 -10.46 -17.96 -37.94
C GLN A 309 -9.05 -18.20 -38.54
N THR A 310 -8.92 -17.91 -39.83
CA THR A 310 -7.61 -17.91 -40.52
C THR A 310 -7.01 -16.53 -40.68
N ALA A 311 -7.83 -15.50 -40.63
CA ALA A 311 -7.43 -14.09 -40.70
C ALA A 311 -8.45 -13.20 -39.99
N TRP A 312 -8.00 -12.06 -39.50
CA TRP A 312 -8.86 -11.02 -38.95
C TRP A 312 -9.61 -10.27 -40.07
N SER A 313 -10.87 -9.95 -39.84
CA SER A 313 -11.65 -9.14 -40.77
C SER A 313 -12.56 -8.17 -40.01
N ASP A 314 -12.87 -7.01 -40.61
CA ASP A 314 -13.76 -6.00 -40.03
C ASP A 314 -15.17 -6.57 -39.74
N ALA A 315 -15.62 -7.52 -40.56
CA ALA A 315 -16.90 -8.20 -40.34
C ALA A 315 -16.87 -9.08 -39.08
N PHE A 316 -15.77 -9.77 -38.83
CA PHE A 316 -15.56 -10.60 -37.66
C PHE A 316 -15.39 -9.72 -36.40
N GLU A 317 -14.62 -8.65 -36.49
CA GLU A 317 -14.47 -7.67 -35.40
C GLU A 317 -15.83 -7.11 -34.97
N LYS A 318 -16.64 -6.67 -35.92
CA LYS A 318 -17.98 -6.18 -35.66
C LYS A 318 -18.90 -7.25 -35.04
N GLN A 319 -18.78 -8.51 -35.46
CA GLN A 319 -19.52 -9.60 -34.85
C GLN A 319 -19.16 -9.76 -33.36
N LEU A 320 -17.86 -9.75 -33.02
CA LEU A 320 -17.40 -9.83 -31.63
C LEU A 320 -17.90 -8.66 -30.80
N GLU A 321 -17.85 -7.44 -31.33
CA GLU A 321 -18.39 -6.25 -30.66
C GLU A 321 -19.89 -6.35 -30.42
N ASP A 322 -20.67 -6.81 -31.42
CA ASP A 322 -22.12 -6.95 -31.29
C ASP A 322 -22.48 -8.05 -30.27
N GLU A 323 -21.72 -9.15 -30.23
CA GLU A 323 -21.87 -10.21 -29.22
C GLU A 323 -21.51 -9.69 -27.82
N GLN A 324 -20.44 -8.89 -27.69
CA GLN A 324 -20.02 -8.27 -26.44
C GLN A 324 -21.10 -7.32 -25.91
N LYS A 325 -21.57 -6.39 -26.73
CA LYS A 325 -22.64 -5.46 -26.38
C LYS A 325 -23.92 -6.20 -25.97
N ALA A 326 -24.29 -7.26 -26.70
CA ALA A 326 -25.46 -8.06 -26.38
C ALA A 326 -25.31 -8.84 -25.07
N PHE A 327 -24.10 -9.25 -24.72
CA PHE A 327 -23.78 -9.91 -23.46
C PHE A 327 -23.84 -8.91 -22.30
N GLU A 328 -23.17 -7.75 -22.41
CA GLU A 328 -23.14 -6.68 -21.42
C GLU A 328 -24.56 -6.15 -21.11
N HIS A 329 -25.38 -5.99 -22.14
CA HIS A 329 -26.77 -5.54 -21.98
C HIS A 329 -27.66 -6.53 -21.22
N LYS A 330 -27.26 -7.80 -21.15
CA LYS A 330 -27.93 -8.83 -20.36
C LYS A 330 -27.42 -8.91 -18.93
N GLN A 331 -26.26 -8.36 -18.65
CA GLN A 331 -25.66 -8.37 -17.32
C GLN A 331 -26.13 -7.15 -16.52
N ASN A 332 -27.20 -7.33 -15.72
CA ASN A 332 -27.70 -6.32 -14.79
C ASN A 332 -27.20 -6.55 -13.35
N SER A 333 -26.08 -7.23 -13.20
CA SER A 333 -25.51 -7.52 -11.88
C SER A 333 -24.00 -7.29 -11.84
N HIS A 334 -23.53 -6.76 -10.72
CA HIS A 334 -22.12 -6.74 -10.40
C HIS A 334 -21.80 -7.96 -9.54
N TYR A 335 -20.81 -8.73 -9.94
CA TYR A 335 -20.32 -9.89 -9.20
C TYR A 335 -18.91 -9.63 -8.69
N THR A 336 -18.63 -10.08 -7.47
CA THR A 336 -17.27 -10.12 -6.95
C THR A 336 -17.08 -11.34 -6.05
N LYS A 337 -15.95 -12.00 -6.19
CA LYS A 337 -15.41 -12.99 -5.26
C LYS A 337 -14.21 -12.40 -4.56
N VAL A 338 -14.29 -12.19 -3.27
CA VAL A 338 -13.24 -11.56 -2.46
C VAL A 338 -12.62 -12.60 -1.55
N TYR A 339 -11.29 -12.64 -1.54
CA TYR A 339 -10.47 -13.49 -0.67
C TYR A 339 -9.86 -12.65 0.45
N PHE A 340 -9.74 -13.24 1.64
CA PHE A 340 -9.25 -12.59 2.84
C PHE A 340 -8.11 -13.40 3.46
N ASN A 341 -7.24 -12.72 4.19
CA ASN A 341 -6.24 -13.34 5.05
C ASN A 341 -6.92 -13.68 6.39
N GLY A 342 -7.32 -14.94 6.55
CA GLY A 342 -8.00 -15.44 7.74
C GLY A 342 -9.33 -16.15 7.46
N LEU A 343 -9.88 -16.78 8.50
CA LEU A 343 -11.17 -17.48 8.43
C LEU A 343 -12.33 -16.48 8.57
N VAL A 344 -13.20 -16.42 7.58
CA VAL A 344 -14.35 -15.52 7.55
C VAL A 344 -15.53 -16.10 8.33
N ASP A 345 -16.05 -15.37 9.30
CA ASP A 345 -17.30 -15.66 10.01
C ASP A 345 -18.48 -14.92 9.38
N ASN A 346 -18.32 -13.63 9.09
CA ASN A 346 -19.32 -12.81 8.43
C ASN A 346 -18.68 -11.79 7.49
N VAL A 347 -19.50 -11.22 6.59
CA VAL A 347 -19.08 -10.17 5.67
C VAL A 347 -19.97 -8.95 5.79
N GLN A 348 -19.38 -7.79 5.73
CA GLN A 348 -20.03 -6.51 5.56
C GLN A 348 -19.92 -6.10 4.09
N VAL A 349 -21.07 -5.97 3.44
CA VAL A 349 -21.17 -5.52 2.04
C VAL A 349 -21.70 -4.10 2.04
N SER A 350 -20.88 -3.16 1.61
CA SER A 350 -21.30 -1.76 1.46
C SER A 350 -21.47 -1.43 -0.02
N VAL A 351 -22.63 -0.87 -0.34
CA VAL A 351 -22.99 -0.46 -1.70
C VAL A 351 -23.02 1.06 -1.76
N LEU A 352 -22.15 1.64 -2.57
CA LEU A 352 -22.07 3.07 -2.81
C LEU A 352 -23.06 3.45 -3.93
N ASP A 353 -24.08 4.25 -3.62
CA ASP A 353 -25.09 4.66 -4.59
C ASP A 353 -24.64 5.88 -5.39
N PHE A 354 -24.15 5.63 -6.58
CA PHE A 354 -23.72 6.67 -7.52
C PHE A 354 -24.83 7.10 -8.50
N SER A 355 -26.07 6.67 -8.32
CA SER A 355 -27.19 7.04 -9.21
C SER A 355 -27.53 8.54 -9.19
N GLN A 356 -27.24 9.20 -8.09
CA GLN A 356 -27.35 10.64 -7.87
C GLN A 356 -26.09 11.14 -7.18
N ALA A 357 -24.93 10.78 -7.73
CA ALA A 357 -23.65 11.19 -7.19
C ALA A 357 -23.48 12.70 -7.26
N THR A 358 -22.76 13.25 -6.31
CA THR A 358 -22.32 14.65 -6.34
C THR A 358 -20.88 14.68 -6.83
N VAL A 359 -20.65 15.31 -7.97
CA VAL A 359 -19.29 15.57 -8.48
C VAL A 359 -18.85 16.94 -8.00
N THR A 360 -17.88 16.95 -7.11
CA THR A 360 -17.27 18.18 -6.60
C THR A 360 -16.00 18.46 -7.40
N ARG A 361 -15.99 19.56 -8.16
CA ARG A 361 -14.82 20.08 -8.89
C ARG A 361 -14.41 21.41 -8.29
N LYS A 362 -13.15 21.52 -7.88
CA LYS A 362 -12.66 22.75 -7.26
C LYS A 362 -11.26 23.07 -7.74
N ASP A 363 -11.09 24.32 -8.21
CA ASP A 363 -9.77 24.87 -8.41
C ASP A 363 -9.13 25.15 -7.05
N LEU A 364 -7.90 24.71 -6.88
CA LEU A 364 -7.10 24.90 -5.69
C LEU A 364 -6.12 26.04 -5.90
N ASP A 365 -6.00 26.90 -4.89
CA ASP A 365 -4.93 27.89 -4.77
C ASP A 365 -4.44 27.85 -3.31
N LEU A 366 -3.52 26.91 -3.06
CA LEU A 366 -3.10 26.54 -1.72
C LEU A 366 -1.88 27.38 -1.32
N PRO A 367 -1.94 28.16 -0.24
CA PRO A 367 -0.77 28.87 0.23
C PRO A 367 0.30 27.87 0.68
N VAL A 368 1.52 28.09 0.20
CA VAL A 368 2.69 27.34 0.68
C VAL A 368 3.11 27.89 2.03
N ARG A 369 3.03 27.05 3.04
CA ARG A 369 3.36 27.42 4.43
C ARG A 369 4.79 27.02 4.71
N ARG A 370 5.56 27.95 5.25
CA ARG A 370 6.90 27.69 5.75
C ARG A 370 6.82 27.42 7.25
N PHE A 371 7.49 26.40 7.69
CA PHE A 371 7.72 26.19 9.10
C PHE A 371 8.79 27.17 9.57
N ASP A 372 8.45 28.07 10.47
CA ASP A 372 9.39 29.02 11.06
C ASP A 372 9.61 28.66 12.54
N LYS A 373 10.83 28.22 12.87
CA LYS A 373 11.23 27.85 14.24
C LYS A 373 11.02 28.96 15.28
N ASN A 374 10.91 30.21 14.83
CA ASN A 374 10.68 31.36 15.70
C ASN A 374 9.21 31.76 15.81
N SER A 375 8.32 31.13 15.02
CA SER A 375 6.90 31.44 14.98
C SER A 375 6.03 30.17 14.84
N LEU A 376 6.32 29.15 15.66
CA LEU A 376 5.56 27.90 15.76
C LEU A 376 4.05 28.11 15.75
N GLU A 377 3.59 29.15 16.49
CA GLU A 377 2.17 29.49 16.58
C GLU A 377 1.51 29.86 15.23
N LYS A 378 2.30 30.38 14.27
CA LYS A 378 1.74 30.89 13.00
C LYS A 378 1.71 29.87 11.89
N THR A 379 2.51 28.83 11.99
CA THR A 379 2.71 27.84 10.92
C THR A 379 1.93 26.55 11.09
N VAL A 380 1.78 26.08 12.32
CA VAL A 380 0.96 24.92 12.61
C VAL A 380 -0.50 25.35 12.70
N GLN A 381 -1.29 24.96 11.71
CA GLN A 381 -2.74 25.14 11.77
C GLN A 381 -3.38 23.78 12.02
N PRO A 382 -4.33 23.74 12.96
CA PRO A 382 -5.09 22.52 13.22
C PRO A 382 -5.79 22.08 11.92
N LEU A 383 -5.87 20.78 11.70
CA LEU A 383 -6.70 20.26 10.64
C LEU A 383 -8.17 20.42 11.04
N PRO A 384 -9.04 20.88 10.14
CA PRO A 384 -10.46 21.06 10.44
C PRO A 384 -11.18 19.71 10.55
N MET A 385 -10.98 19.00 11.67
CA MET A 385 -11.61 17.72 11.95
C MET A 385 -12.84 17.89 12.83
N PRO A 386 -14.07 17.78 12.27
CA PRO A 386 -15.29 17.91 13.05
C PRO A 386 -15.59 16.65 13.90
N VAL A 387 -14.76 15.62 13.81
CA VAL A 387 -15.02 14.31 14.40
C VAL A 387 -13.83 13.81 15.20
N THR A 388 -14.12 13.03 16.24
CA THR A 388 -13.12 12.30 17.02
C THR A 388 -13.13 10.86 16.54
N VAL A 389 -11.95 10.31 16.20
CA VAL A 389 -11.76 8.90 15.87
C VAL A 389 -10.77 8.32 16.85
N TYR A 390 -11.10 7.15 17.39
CA TYR A 390 -10.27 6.46 18.35
C TYR A 390 -9.42 5.37 17.69
N ASP A 391 -8.25 5.16 18.26
CA ASP A 391 -7.38 4.05 17.90
C ASP A 391 -7.66 2.87 18.83
N ASP A 392 -8.56 2.01 18.39
CA ASP A 392 -8.96 0.81 19.14
C ASP A 392 -7.82 -0.24 19.19
N GLN A 393 -6.81 -0.11 18.33
CA GLN A 393 -5.67 -1.03 18.27
C GLN A 393 -4.45 -0.53 19.08
N ALA A 394 -4.44 0.73 19.51
CA ALA A 394 -3.31 1.30 20.23
C ALA A 394 -2.87 0.45 21.43
N ALA A 395 -3.82 -0.15 22.15
CA ALA A 395 -3.52 -1.02 23.28
C ALA A 395 -2.76 -2.30 22.88
N ASP A 396 -2.96 -2.82 21.70
CA ASP A 396 -2.25 -4.00 21.19
C ASP A 396 -0.83 -3.66 20.78
N TRP A 397 -0.61 -2.56 20.07
CA TRP A 397 0.73 -2.06 19.76
C TRP A 397 1.57 -1.78 21.00
N LEU A 398 0.94 -1.27 22.06
CA LEU A 398 1.62 -0.91 23.30
C LEU A 398 2.01 -2.12 24.16
N LYS A 399 1.45 -3.31 23.90
CA LYS A 399 1.87 -4.55 24.59
C LYS A 399 3.32 -4.90 24.27
N ASP A 400 3.79 -4.55 23.08
CA ASP A 400 5.14 -4.87 22.61
C ASP A 400 6.19 -3.87 23.12
N ALA A 401 5.78 -2.77 23.76
CA ALA A 401 6.68 -1.77 24.31
C ALA A 401 7.58 -2.27 25.44
N THR A 402 7.22 -3.37 26.10
CA THR A 402 7.93 -3.93 27.26
C THR A 402 8.13 -5.42 27.12
N LEU A 403 8.90 -5.82 26.09
CA LEU A 403 9.21 -7.24 25.87
C LEU A 403 10.29 -7.74 26.82
N SER A 404 10.15 -8.98 27.23
CA SER A 404 11.27 -9.73 27.82
C SER A 404 12.13 -10.34 26.71
N GLU A 405 13.39 -10.66 27.05
CA GLU A 405 14.30 -11.37 26.15
C GLU A 405 13.67 -12.65 25.57
N ASP A 406 12.96 -13.43 26.38
CA ASP A 406 12.30 -14.66 25.94
C ASP A 406 11.15 -14.39 24.96
N GLN A 407 10.43 -13.29 25.11
CA GLN A 407 9.38 -12.88 24.18
C GLN A 407 9.97 -12.44 22.85
N LEU A 408 11.02 -11.61 22.88
CA LEU A 408 11.74 -11.19 21.72
C LEU A 408 12.24 -12.39 20.89
N LYS A 409 12.92 -13.35 21.54
CA LYS A 409 13.43 -14.56 20.87
C LYS A 409 12.33 -15.43 20.24
N LYS A 410 11.18 -15.51 20.89
CA LYS A 410 10.05 -16.33 20.40
C LYS A 410 9.30 -15.73 19.22
N SER A 411 9.47 -14.45 18.99
CA SER A 411 8.77 -13.73 17.93
C SER A 411 9.54 -13.67 16.62
N VAL A 412 10.83 -14.03 16.63
CA VAL A 412 11.65 -14.01 15.41
C VAL A 412 11.08 -15.00 14.41
N THR A 413 10.78 -14.51 13.23
CA THR A 413 10.50 -15.32 12.04
C THR A 413 11.70 -15.27 11.10
N ILE A 414 11.98 -16.40 10.43
CA ILE A 414 13.11 -16.50 9.51
C ILE A 414 12.55 -16.72 8.11
N ASN A 415 12.82 -15.76 7.23
CA ASN A 415 12.43 -15.81 5.84
C ASN A 415 13.65 -16.09 4.96
N GLN A 416 13.46 -16.76 3.83
CA GLN A 416 14.50 -16.99 2.85
C GLN A 416 14.01 -16.54 1.48
N SER A 417 14.89 -15.92 0.72
CA SER A 417 14.65 -15.55 -0.67
C SER A 417 15.90 -15.79 -1.51
N VAL A 418 15.71 -16.08 -2.79
CA VAL A 418 16.77 -16.22 -3.79
C VAL A 418 16.45 -15.29 -4.94
N ASP A 419 17.34 -14.37 -5.24
CA ASP A 419 17.20 -13.46 -6.38
C ASP A 419 17.65 -14.15 -7.67
N ASP A 420 17.17 -13.67 -8.82
CA ASP A 420 17.45 -14.20 -10.16
C ASP A 420 18.96 -14.29 -10.52
N ALA A 421 19.81 -13.62 -9.77
CA ALA A 421 21.25 -13.50 -10.02
C ALA A 421 22.14 -14.39 -9.15
N SER A 422 21.58 -15.38 -8.42
CA SER A 422 22.32 -16.21 -7.47
C SER A 422 22.60 -15.61 -6.08
N ALA A 423 22.24 -14.38 -5.82
CA ALA A 423 22.23 -13.84 -4.47
C ALA A 423 21.07 -14.44 -3.68
N ALA A 424 21.34 -14.89 -2.48
CA ALA A 424 20.34 -15.44 -1.58
C ALA A 424 20.38 -14.68 -0.25
N HIS A 425 19.21 -14.59 0.40
CA HIS A 425 19.03 -13.83 1.62
C HIS A 425 18.35 -14.68 2.69
N ILE A 426 18.81 -14.50 3.92
CA ILE A 426 18.12 -14.96 5.14
C ILE A 426 17.77 -13.70 5.92
N GLU A 427 16.48 -13.49 6.16
CA GLU A 427 15.96 -12.35 6.91
C GLU A 427 15.43 -12.83 8.24
N PHE A 428 15.87 -12.20 9.32
CA PHE A 428 15.38 -12.41 10.67
C PHE A 428 14.39 -11.28 10.96
N ASP A 429 13.13 -11.56 10.67
CA ASP A 429 12.04 -10.63 10.90
C ASP A 429 11.48 -10.84 12.32
N HIS A 430 11.32 -9.74 13.04
CA HIS A 430 10.63 -9.73 14.32
C HIS A 430 9.49 -8.71 14.24
N PRO A 431 8.26 -9.10 14.51
CA PRO A 431 7.06 -8.31 14.26
C PRO A 431 6.88 -7.13 15.24
N TYR A 432 7.94 -6.52 15.72
CA TYR A 432 7.87 -5.43 16.70
C TYR A 432 8.10 -4.08 16.08
N THR A 433 7.08 -3.58 15.43
CA THR A 433 7.08 -2.21 14.92
C THR A 433 7.38 -1.19 16.00
N PHE A 434 6.84 -1.36 17.22
CA PHE A 434 7.04 -0.39 18.29
C PHE A 434 8.48 -0.38 18.83
N ASN A 435 9.03 -1.57 19.11
CA ASN A 435 10.40 -1.69 19.61
C ASN A 435 11.41 -1.31 18.52
N ASP A 436 11.16 -1.69 17.28
CA ASP A 436 11.98 -1.31 16.12
C ASP A 436 11.99 0.18 15.89
N ASP A 437 10.86 0.84 15.97
CA ASP A 437 10.74 2.27 15.83
C ASP A 437 11.58 3.04 16.86
N LEU A 438 11.75 2.49 18.07
CA LEU A 438 12.58 3.06 19.12
C LEU A 438 14.04 2.64 19.05
N LEU A 439 14.43 1.67 18.20
CA LEU A 439 15.81 1.28 18.01
C LEU A 439 16.61 2.32 17.19
N GLY A 440 15.94 3.02 16.29
CA GLY A 440 16.55 4.06 15.46
C GLY A 440 17.70 3.54 14.60
N GLU A 441 18.62 4.44 14.24
CA GLU A 441 19.85 4.13 13.49
C GLU A 441 20.96 3.50 14.37
N ASP A 442 20.78 3.48 15.70
CA ASP A 442 21.74 2.93 16.67
C ASP A 442 21.79 1.39 16.72
N ARG A 443 21.25 0.72 15.71
CA ARG A 443 21.41 -0.73 15.51
C ARG A 443 22.88 -1.02 15.20
N GLY A 444 23.74 -0.73 16.15
CA GLY A 444 25.20 -0.93 16.04
C GLY A 444 25.54 -2.39 15.86
N GLY A 445 26.58 -2.65 15.04
CA GLY A 445 27.01 -4.00 14.72
C GLY A 445 27.42 -4.77 15.98
N GLY A 446 26.64 -5.78 16.32
CA GLY A 446 27.08 -6.86 17.20
C GLY A 446 27.80 -7.93 16.38
N ASP A 447 28.61 -8.77 17.06
CA ASP A 447 29.18 -9.95 16.40
C ASP A 447 28.03 -10.91 16.00
N ALA A 448 27.97 -11.23 14.71
CA ALA A 448 27.00 -12.17 14.14
C ALA A 448 27.76 -13.31 13.43
N PRO A 449 28.34 -14.25 14.17
CA PRO A 449 29.06 -15.36 13.59
C PRO A 449 28.13 -16.30 12.85
N VAL A 450 28.41 -16.55 11.58
CA VAL A 450 27.63 -17.45 10.71
C VAL A 450 28.56 -18.51 10.13
N THR A 451 28.11 -19.76 10.11
CA THR A 451 28.79 -20.88 9.49
C THR A 451 27.83 -21.58 8.54
N PHE A 452 28.24 -21.74 7.30
CA PHE A 452 27.50 -22.55 6.33
C PHE A 452 27.97 -23.99 6.35
N LEU A 453 27.04 -24.92 6.27
CA LEU A 453 27.30 -26.35 6.38
C LEU A 453 26.67 -27.08 5.18
N THR A 454 27.27 -28.19 4.76
CA THR A 454 26.66 -29.10 3.81
C THR A 454 25.47 -29.83 4.44
N ALA A 455 24.61 -30.46 3.63
CA ALA A 455 23.66 -31.47 4.10
C ALA A 455 24.26 -32.86 3.90
N ASN A 456 24.25 -33.70 4.93
CA ASN A 456 24.65 -35.10 4.80
C ASN A 456 23.59 -35.93 4.04
N ASP A 457 23.87 -37.22 3.76
CA ASP A 457 22.99 -38.13 3.02
C ASP A 457 21.59 -38.30 3.65
N GLU A 458 21.47 -38.02 4.95
CA GLU A 458 20.19 -38.07 5.67
C GLU A 458 19.46 -36.70 5.69
N GLY A 459 20.04 -35.67 5.02
CA GLY A 459 19.49 -34.32 5.00
C GLY A 459 19.62 -33.57 6.34
N LYS A 460 20.59 -33.95 7.16
CA LYS A 460 20.95 -33.31 8.45
C LYS A 460 22.24 -32.50 8.27
N LEU A 461 22.62 -31.76 9.32
CA LEU A 461 23.85 -30.99 9.37
C LEU A 461 25.07 -31.84 8.96
N GLY A 462 25.81 -31.34 7.98
CA GLY A 462 27.04 -31.94 7.47
C GLY A 462 28.28 -31.18 7.94
N GLU A 463 29.33 -31.14 7.10
CA GLU A 463 30.61 -30.49 7.39
C GLU A 463 30.55 -28.98 7.10
N PRO A 464 31.34 -28.17 7.82
CA PRO A 464 31.46 -26.74 7.52
C PRO A 464 32.07 -26.50 6.12
N ILE A 465 31.53 -25.52 5.42
CA ILE A 465 32.03 -25.07 4.12
C ILE A 465 33.04 -23.94 4.35
N GLU A 466 34.27 -24.12 3.88
CA GLU A 466 35.27 -23.02 3.88
C GLU A 466 34.93 -22.03 2.76
N LEU A 467 34.67 -20.78 3.14
CA LEU A 467 34.21 -19.72 2.23
C LEU A 467 35.22 -18.57 2.19
N PRO A 468 35.40 -17.91 1.02
CA PRO A 468 36.06 -16.63 0.95
C PRO A 468 35.26 -15.55 1.69
N ALA A 469 35.93 -14.52 2.17
CA ALA A 469 35.32 -13.47 2.99
C ALA A 469 34.18 -12.71 2.27
N GLU A 470 34.27 -12.64 0.94
CA GLU A 470 33.27 -12.00 0.06
C GLU A 470 32.05 -12.87 -0.25
N ALA A 471 32.02 -14.14 0.17
CA ALA A 471 30.92 -15.05 -0.16
C ALA A 471 29.63 -14.74 0.56
N TYR A 472 29.70 -14.05 1.66
CA TYR A 472 28.53 -13.60 2.40
C TYR A 472 28.78 -12.31 3.17
N GLU A 473 27.71 -11.56 3.41
CA GLU A 473 27.66 -10.36 4.23
C GLU A 473 26.58 -10.51 5.28
N VAL A 474 26.87 -10.08 6.49
CA VAL A 474 25.89 -10.02 7.57
C VAL A 474 25.64 -8.57 7.91
N ASP A 475 24.40 -8.14 7.84
CA ASP A 475 23.93 -6.84 8.34
C ASP A 475 23.11 -7.05 9.62
N PRO A 476 23.75 -6.98 10.81
CA PRO A 476 23.05 -7.18 12.07
C PRO A 476 21.98 -6.10 12.31
N GLY A 477 22.20 -4.89 11.78
CA GLY A 477 21.27 -3.77 11.92
C GLY A 477 19.93 -4.00 11.20
N ARG A 478 19.97 -4.71 10.09
CA ARG A 478 18.78 -5.11 9.32
C ARG A 478 18.29 -6.52 9.65
N GLY A 479 19.08 -7.28 10.42
CA GLY A 479 18.79 -8.69 10.66
C GLY A 479 18.89 -9.53 9.40
N THR A 480 19.82 -9.23 8.48
CA THR A 480 19.95 -9.93 7.19
C THR A 480 21.29 -10.60 7.02
N ILE A 481 21.29 -11.75 6.34
CA ILE A 481 22.48 -12.43 5.83
C ILE A 481 22.30 -12.55 4.32
N THR A 482 23.19 -11.90 3.56
CA THR A 482 23.22 -12.00 2.10
C THR A 482 24.40 -12.88 1.70
N TYR A 483 24.19 -13.84 0.77
CA TYR A 483 25.27 -14.72 0.31
C TYR A 483 25.15 -15.01 -1.19
N ASP A 484 26.32 -15.15 -1.87
CA ASP A 484 26.40 -15.44 -3.30
C ASP A 484 26.69 -16.93 -3.52
N LEU A 485 25.68 -17.66 -4.01
CA LEU A 485 25.75 -19.10 -4.28
C LEU A 485 26.85 -19.48 -5.27
N ASN A 486 27.28 -18.56 -6.16
CA ASN A 486 28.37 -18.83 -7.10
C ASN A 486 29.75 -18.90 -6.45
N LEU A 487 29.91 -18.34 -5.27
CA LEU A 487 31.15 -18.35 -4.51
C LEU A 487 31.29 -19.55 -3.57
N PHE A 488 30.23 -20.39 -3.50
CA PHE A 488 30.27 -21.62 -2.71
C PHE A 488 30.87 -22.76 -3.50
N PRO A 489 31.87 -23.46 -2.97
CA PRO A 489 32.47 -24.62 -3.65
C PRO A 489 31.51 -25.80 -3.78
N GLU A 490 30.50 -25.86 -2.91
CA GLU A 490 29.42 -26.83 -2.93
C GLU A 490 28.13 -26.19 -2.38
N ASN A 491 26.98 -26.74 -2.72
CA ASN A 491 25.69 -26.18 -2.31
C ASN A 491 25.55 -26.23 -0.78
N PRO A 492 25.33 -25.09 -0.10
CA PRO A 492 25.06 -25.09 1.33
C PRO A 492 23.71 -25.73 1.64
N GLY A 493 23.69 -26.56 2.68
CA GLY A 493 22.44 -27.18 3.16
C GLY A 493 21.87 -26.48 4.37
N PHE A 494 22.73 -25.80 5.13
CA PHE A 494 22.36 -25.13 6.36
C PHE A 494 23.21 -23.86 6.58
N ALA A 495 22.60 -22.88 7.28
CA ALA A 495 23.29 -21.78 7.92
C ALA A 495 23.05 -21.87 9.43
N VAL A 496 24.13 -21.83 10.20
CA VAL A 496 24.09 -21.92 11.67
C VAL A 496 24.88 -20.75 12.25
N GLY A 497 24.35 -20.14 13.30
CA GLY A 497 25.05 -19.00 13.88
C GLY A 497 24.27 -18.31 14.99
N SER A 498 24.63 -17.06 15.21
CA SER A 498 23.86 -16.18 16.08
C SER A 498 23.68 -14.82 15.47
N MET A 499 22.47 -14.27 15.59
CA MET A 499 22.10 -12.91 15.16
C MET A 499 21.88 -12.06 16.41
N PRO A 500 22.48 -10.87 16.52
CA PRO A 500 22.15 -9.95 17.59
C PRO A 500 20.76 -9.38 17.37
N LEU A 501 19.89 -9.52 18.36
CA LEU A 501 18.63 -8.83 18.48
C LEU A 501 18.77 -7.67 19.46
N PHE A 502 18.06 -6.59 19.23
CA PHE A 502 18.13 -5.41 20.06
C PHE A 502 16.88 -5.30 20.94
N LEU A 503 17.06 -5.15 22.24
CA LEU A 503 15.98 -5.01 23.21
C LEU A 503 16.08 -3.64 23.86
N ALA A 504 15.09 -2.78 23.59
CA ALA A 504 15.04 -1.47 24.19
C ALA A 504 14.49 -1.53 25.62
N THR A 505 15.18 -0.86 26.56
CA THR A 505 14.62 -0.55 27.86
C THR A 505 13.79 0.72 27.75
N ILE A 506 12.47 0.62 28.04
CA ILE A 506 11.51 1.68 27.81
C ILE A 506 10.89 2.15 29.12
N GLU A 507 10.94 3.45 29.39
CA GLU A 507 10.21 4.10 30.45
C GLU A 507 8.89 4.68 29.93
N LYS A 508 7.80 4.36 30.63
CA LYS A 508 6.47 4.86 30.33
C LYS A 508 6.13 6.06 31.22
N GLY A 509 5.59 7.11 30.60
CA GLY A 509 5.14 8.33 31.30
C GLY A 509 3.76 8.80 30.84
N ASN A 510 3.24 9.80 31.51
CA ASN A 510 2.02 10.50 31.12
C ASN A 510 2.20 12.01 31.33
N LEU A 511 1.83 12.79 30.31
CA LEU A 511 1.88 14.25 30.32
C LEU A 511 0.47 14.81 30.09
N THR A 512 0.08 15.83 30.82
CA THR A 512 -1.20 16.54 30.59
C THR A 512 -0.98 17.79 29.75
N ALA A 513 -1.94 18.17 28.93
CA ALA A 513 -1.86 19.33 28.03
C ALA A 513 -1.48 20.63 28.74
N GLY A 514 -1.88 20.81 30.00
CA GLY A 514 -1.54 21.99 30.79
C GLY A 514 -0.16 21.98 31.46
N GLN A 515 0.61 20.91 31.37
CA GLN A 515 1.89 20.70 32.08
C GLN A 515 2.94 20.02 31.14
N LEU A 516 2.94 20.40 29.88
CA LEU A 516 3.92 19.90 28.94
C LEU A 516 5.32 20.48 29.24
N PRO A 517 6.38 19.65 29.17
CA PRO A 517 7.74 20.13 29.28
C PRO A 517 8.10 20.99 28.06
N LYS A 518 9.15 21.79 28.21
CA LYS A 518 9.70 22.60 27.11
C LYS A 518 10.03 21.68 25.94
N GLY A 519 9.59 22.04 24.75
CA GLY A 519 9.81 21.26 23.52
C GLY A 519 8.63 20.41 23.10
N LEU A 520 7.58 20.31 23.92
CA LEU A 520 6.29 19.76 23.53
C LEU A 520 5.22 20.84 23.60
N GLU A 521 4.41 20.94 22.56
CA GLU A 521 3.28 21.86 22.48
C GLU A 521 2.06 21.15 21.90
N LEU A 522 0.91 21.29 22.55
CA LEU A 522 -0.38 20.89 22.02
C LEU A 522 -1.14 22.13 21.56
N LYS A 523 -1.49 22.14 20.28
CA LYS A 523 -2.27 23.20 19.66
C LYS A 523 -3.46 22.59 18.92
N ASP A 524 -4.64 22.75 19.51
CA ASP A 524 -5.86 22.12 19.05
C ASP A 524 -5.65 20.59 18.87
N ASN A 525 -5.71 20.06 17.64
CA ASN A 525 -5.49 18.65 17.36
C ASN A 525 -4.06 18.32 16.89
N ALA A 526 -3.10 19.21 17.07
CA ALA A 526 -1.71 19.00 16.71
C ALA A 526 -0.79 18.91 17.93
N LEU A 527 0.08 17.92 17.96
CA LEU A 527 1.22 17.81 18.86
C LEU A 527 2.49 18.23 18.10
N ILE A 528 3.20 19.21 18.64
CA ILE A 528 4.49 19.67 18.11
C ILE A 528 5.59 19.16 19.02
N VAL A 529 6.59 18.50 18.44
CA VAL A 529 7.68 17.84 19.16
C VAL A 529 9.03 18.43 18.69
N ASP A 530 9.79 19.03 19.60
CA ASP A 530 11.17 19.46 19.34
C ASP A 530 12.11 18.25 19.33
N GLN A 531 12.62 17.89 18.17
CA GLN A 531 13.45 16.71 17.95
C GLN A 531 14.82 16.79 18.67
N LYS A 532 15.28 17.99 19.06
CA LYS A 532 16.51 18.11 19.88
C LYS A 532 16.31 17.69 21.32
N LEU A 533 15.08 17.82 21.82
CA LEU A 533 14.74 17.48 23.21
C LEU A 533 14.05 16.10 23.30
N PHE A 534 13.35 15.72 22.24
CA PHE A 534 12.60 14.47 22.13
C PHE A 534 12.88 13.81 20.78
N PRO A 535 14.09 13.25 20.58
CA PRO A 535 14.44 12.59 19.33
C PRO A 535 13.49 11.44 19.01
N SER A 536 13.09 11.33 17.73
CA SER A 536 12.10 10.34 17.28
C SER A 536 12.58 8.89 17.40
N ASP A 537 13.88 8.67 17.44
CA ASP A 537 14.52 7.38 17.71
C ASP A 537 14.49 6.95 19.18
N SER A 538 14.15 7.86 20.08
CA SER A 538 14.15 7.62 21.53
C SER A 538 12.82 7.91 22.20
N TRP A 539 11.87 8.53 21.50
CA TRP A 539 10.59 8.91 22.05
C TRP A 539 9.41 8.55 21.15
N ARG A 540 8.30 8.10 21.79
CA ARG A 540 6.98 7.95 21.15
C ARG A 540 5.91 8.59 22.01
N PHE A 541 4.90 9.14 21.34
CA PHE A 541 3.79 9.85 21.95
C PHE A 541 2.46 9.30 21.45
N TYR A 542 1.58 8.94 22.36
CA TYR A 542 0.21 8.54 22.04
C TYR A 542 -0.75 9.53 22.70
N ALA A 543 -1.55 10.18 21.86
CA ALA A 543 -2.51 11.16 22.33
C ALA A 543 -3.78 10.52 22.87
N LYS A 544 -4.31 11.07 23.98
CA LYS A 544 -5.58 10.65 24.57
C LYS A 544 -6.51 11.84 24.73
N ASP A 545 -7.81 11.59 24.58
CA ASP A 545 -8.86 12.55 24.88
C ASP A 545 -9.09 12.71 26.41
N ALA A 546 -10.05 13.57 26.79
CA ALA A 546 -10.43 13.80 28.16
C ALA A 546 -11.02 12.56 28.87
N SER A 547 -11.49 11.58 28.10
CA SER A 547 -12.03 10.32 28.61
C SER A 547 -10.95 9.23 28.75
N GLY A 548 -9.73 9.49 28.29
CA GLY A 548 -8.60 8.59 28.34
C GLY A 548 -8.52 7.60 27.16
N ASN A 549 -9.35 7.78 26.12
CA ASN A 549 -9.30 6.96 24.91
C ASN A 549 -8.18 7.46 23.99
N TYR A 550 -7.48 6.54 23.33
CA TYR A 550 -6.45 6.86 22.37
C TYR A 550 -7.06 7.50 21.12
N LEU A 551 -6.50 8.63 20.70
CA LEU A 551 -6.90 9.31 19.47
C LEU A 551 -6.10 8.74 18.31
N LYS A 552 -6.78 8.45 17.20
CA LYS A 552 -6.12 8.01 15.97
C LYS A 552 -5.29 9.16 15.40
N GLU A 553 -4.04 8.89 15.05
CA GLU A 553 -3.19 9.82 14.33
C GLU A 553 -3.63 9.91 12.86
N ILE A 554 -3.69 11.12 12.33
CA ILE A 554 -4.02 11.37 10.93
C ILE A 554 -2.75 11.26 10.10
N LEU A 555 -1.72 12.00 10.51
CA LEU A 555 -0.41 12.04 9.88
C LEU A 555 0.63 12.69 10.80
N GLY A 556 1.88 12.32 10.60
CA GLY A 556 3.07 12.98 11.14
C GLY A 556 3.82 13.71 10.04
N VAL A 557 4.32 14.90 10.33
CA VAL A 557 5.12 15.72 9.42
C VAL A 557 6.40 16.15 10.11
N SER A 558 7.55 15.70 9.55
CA SER A 558 8.87 16.10 10.06
C SER A 558 9.36 17.36 9.37
N HIS A 559 9.77 18.35 10.16
CA HIS A 559 10.42 19.56 9.68
C HIS A 559 11.92 19.47 9.93
N ARG A 560 12.71 19.60 8.86
CA ARG A 560 14.17 19.48 8.92
C ARG A 560 14.86 20.84 8.80
N ALA A 561 16.06 20.96 9.37
CA ALA A 561 16.91 22.13 9.15
C ALA A 561 17.41 22.14 7.69
N GLU A 562 17.45 23.35 7.10
CA GLU A 562 17.88 23.55 5.70
C GLU A 562 19.32 23.05 5.45
N GLU A 563 20.17 23.02 6.46
CA GLU A 563 21.63 22.84 6.31
C GLU A 563 22.12 21.37 6.39
N TYR A 564 21.40 20.46 7.07
CA TYR A 564 21.92 19.10 7.32
C TYR A 564 20.87 17.99 7.31
N GLY A 565 19.66 18.27 6.87
CA GLY A 565 18.58 17.28 6.83
C GLY A 565 18.13 16.73 8.19
N THR A 566 18.62 17.31 9.29
CA THR A 566 18.23 16.92 10.65
C THR A 566 16.86 17.44 10.96
N ALA A 567 15.95 16.57 11.41
CA ALA A 567 14.63 16.98 11.86
C ALA A 567 14.78 17.98 13.04
N LEU A 568 14.02 19.08 12.97
CA LEU A 568 13.97 20.06 14.06
C LEU A 568 12.72 19.87 14.90
N PHE A 569 11.61 19.62 14.22
CA PHE A 569 10.30 19.42 14.84
C PHE A 569 9.53 18.37 14.09
N ASP A 570 8.76 17.57 14.83
CA ASP A 570 7.69 16.75 14.27
C ASP A 570 6.35 17.37 14.67
N VAL A 571 5.37 17.27 13.78
CA VAL A 571 4.00 17.67 14.03
C VAL A 571 3.10 16.48 13.78
N HIS A 572 2.44 16.00 14.82
CA HIS A 572 1.49 14.90 14.75
C HIS A 572 0.08 15.44 14.82
N TYR A 573 -0.77 15.11 13.87
CA TYR A 573 -2.17 15.53 13.83
C TYR A 573 -3.08 14.37 14.21
N PHE A 574 -4.10 14.66 15.03
CA PHE A 574 -5.02 13.64 15.55
C PHE A 574 -6.46 13.91 15.17
N TYR A 575 -7.26 12.84 15.05
CA TYR A 575 -8.71 12.92 14.93
C TYR A 575 -9.34 13.19 16.30
N GLY A 576 -9.31 14.43 16.75
CA GLY A 576 -9.84 14.87 18.02
C GLY A 576 -8.86 15.77 18.77
N GLN A 577 -9.26 16.23 19.94
CA GLN A 577 -8.46 17.14 20.76
C GLN A 577 -7.69 16.37 21.84
N PRO A 578 -6.35 16.28 21.77
CA PRO A 578 -5.56 15.66 22.81
C PRO A 578 -5.62 16.46 24.12
N THR A 579 -5.78 15.77 25.23
CA THR A 579 -5.71 16.35 26.58
C THR A 579 -4.59 15.75 27.40
N THR A 580 -4.17 14.52 27.04
CA THR A 580 -3.10 13.78 27.69
C THR A 580 -2.25 13.09 26.64
N LEU A 581 -0.94 13.05 26.88
CA LEU A 581 0.01 12.26 26.09
C LEU A 581 0.54 11.12 26.97
N GLU A 582 0.40 9.90 26.50
CA GLU A 582 1.15 8.77 27.03
C GLU A 582 2.49 8.74 26.30
N THR A 583 3.58 8.66 27.06
CA THR A 583 4.93 8.76 26.51
C THR A 583 5.71 7.50 26.76
N TYR A 584 6.56 7.16 25.81
CA TYR A 584 7.51 6.06 25.90
C TYR A 584 8.90 6.58 25.55
N GLN A 585 9.83 6.42 26.49
CA GLN A 585 11.21 6.84 26.31
C GLN A 585 12.14 5.63 26.32
N ARG A 586 12.95 5.48 25.31
CA ARG A 586 14.07 4.54 25.32
C ARG A 586 15.16 5.08 26.27
N THR A 587 15.46 4.35 27.33
CA THR A 587 16.51 4.70 28.29
C THR A 587 17.72 3.79 28.22
N GLY A 588 17.62 2.70 27.49
CA GLY A 588 18.71 1.77 27.24
C GLY A 588 18.45 0.89 26.03
N LEU A 589 19.51 0.27 25.54
CA LEU A 589 19.50 -0.67 24.45
C LEU A 589 20.45 -1.84 24.78
N ASP A 590 19.88 -3.02 24.96
CA ASP A 590 20.62 -4.25 25.24
C ASP A 590 20.70 -5.10 23.97
N THR A 591 21.84 -5.80 23.77
CA THR A 591 22.00 -6.76 22.70
C THR A 591 21.76 -8.17 23.23
N VAL A 592 20.85 -8.89 22.61
CA VAL A 592 20.48 -10.26 22.93
C VAL A 592 20.90 -11.17 21.77
N GLN A 593 21.69 -12.20 22.03
CA GLN A 593 22.10 -13.15 21.00
C GLN A 593 20.96 -14.18 20.73
N TYR A 594 20.56 -14.26 19.48
CA TYR A 594 19.59 -15.23 18.96
C TYR A 594 20.31 -16.30 18.16
N GLY A 595 20.46 -17.49 18.76
CA GLY A 595 21.03 -18.65 18.05
C GLY A 595 20.06 -19.22 17.03
N PHE A 596 20.53 -19.48 15.84
CA PHE A 596 19.72 -20.01 14.75
C PHE A 596 20.37 -21.21 14.06
N GLU A 597 19.52 -22.07 13.51
CA GLU A 597 19.83 -23.15 12.59
C GLU A 597 18.79 -23.10 11.46
N VAL A 598 19.21 -22.71 10.26
CA VAL A 598 18.32 -22.55 9.11
C VAL A 598 18.70 -23.58 8.06
N LYS A 599 17.74 -24.41 7.68
CA LYS A 599 17.88 -25.28 6.51
C LYS A 599 17.66 -24.44 5.27
N LEU A 600 18.65 -24.41 4.40
CA LEU A 600 18.59 -23.56 3.22
C LEU A 600 17.77 -24.22 2.12
N ASP A 601 16.95 -23.41 1.47
CA ASP A 601 16.19 -23.85 0.30
C ASP A 601 17.15 -24.07 -0.87
N LYS A 602 16.92 -25.18 -1.60
CA LYS A 602 17.70 -25.42 -2.82
C LYS A 602 17.28 -24.41 -3.86
N PRO A 603 18.23 -23.72 -4.53
CA PRO A 603 17.90 -22.90 -5.67
C PRO A 603 17.19 -23.79 -6.70
N GLU A 604 16.00 -23.37 -7.16
CA GLU A 604 15.36 -24.00 -8.30
C GLU A 604 16.39 -24.00 -9.45
N ALA A 605 16.69 -25.19 -9.98
CA ALA A 605 17.65 -25.33 -11.05
C ALA A 605 17.18 -24.51 -12.25
N THR A 606 17.62 -23.28 -12.36
CA THR A 606 17.49 -22.48 -13.57
C THR A 606 18.18 -23.27 -14.67
N LEU A 607 17.40 -23.80 -15.59
CA LEU A 607 17.89 -24.49 -16.78
C LEU A 607 18.94 -23.62 -17.44
N ALA A 608 20.19 -24.03 -17.32
CA ALA A 608 21.31 -23.39 -18.01
C ALA A 608 20.94 -23.21 -19.49
N PRO A 609 21.17 -22.05 -20.09
CA PRO A 609 21.00 -21.90 -21.53
C PRO A 609 21.90 -22.93 -22.21
N LYS A 610 21.33 -23.84 -22.98
CA LYS A 610 22.11 -24.79 -23.81
C LYS A 610 23.03 -23.97 -24.71
N PRO A 611 24.29 -24.40 -24.84
CA PRO A 611 25.31 -23.74 -25.65
C PRO A 611 24.93 -23.62 -27.12
#